data_f1d7313ca0f7b6319d4b697df0fc2ca1
#
_entry.id   f1d7313ca0f7b6319d4b697df0fc2ca1
#
_cell.length_a   1.000
_cell.length_b   1.000
_cell.length_c   1.000
_cell.angle_alpha   90.00
_cell.angle_beta   90.00
_cell.angle_gamma   90.00
#
_symmetry.space_group_name_H-M   'P 1'
#
loop_
_entity.id
_entity.type
_entity.pdbx_description
1 polymer ?
#
loop_
_entity_poly.entity_id
_entity_poly.type
_entity_poly.pdbx_seq_one_letter_code
_entity_poly.pdbx_strand_id
1 'polypeptide(L)'
;DMATTQQNRNYLFCWWICCRRNIVIMLLIDTYLDKSTIQGVGVFAKENVKKGEKIKEVRPEFEIEFNQENLPRMPLSLAKFIDTHSYERTLSSKILVMGIDNEKYLNHSTDPSVNDDGIALKNISIGDEITINYNDFDDSVKKLWLT
;
A
#
# COMPACT_ATOMS: atom_id res chain seq x y z
N ASP A 1 41.89 -3.58 15.53
CA ASP A 1 40.50 -4.00 15.76
C ASP A 1 39.77 -4.21 14.45
N MET A 2 39.97 -5.39 13.84
CA MET A 2 39.39 -5.78 12.56
C MET A 2 38.06 -6.54 12.69
N ALA A 3 37.37 -6.49 13.84
CA ALA A 3 36.16 -7.24 14.09
C ALA A 3 34.85 -6.46 13.87
N THR A 4 34.93 -5.14 13.65
CA THR A 4 33.73 -4.28 13.59
C THR A 4 33.23 -3.97 12.18
N THR A 5 34.00 -4.36 11.15
CA THR A 5 33.68 -3.99 9.75
C THR A 5 32.89 -5.08 9.00
N GLN A 6 32.75 -6.26 9.54
CA GLN A 6 32.09 -7.38 8.86
C GLN A 6 30.61 -7.52 9.20
N GLN A 7 30.15 -6.89 10.27
CA GLN A 7 28.75 -6.96 10.71
C GLN A 7 27.82 -6.01 9.94
N ASN A 8 28.38 -4.94 9.35
CA ASN A 8 27.58 -3.95 8.59
C ASN A 8 27.27 -4.33 7.13
N ARG A 9 27.96 -5.34 6.56
CA ARG A 9 27.71 -5.77 5.18
C ARG A 9 26.49 -6.67 5.02
N ASN A 10 26.14 -7.42 6.06
CA ASN A 10 25.00 -8.35 5.98
C ASN A 10 23.64 -7.65 6.13
N TYR A 11 23.59 -6.49 6.81
CA TYR A 11 22.35 -5.71 6.95
C TYR A 11 21.97 -4.97 5.64
N LEU A 12 22.95 -4.50 4.88
CA LEU A 12 22.70 -3.83 3.60
C LEU A 12 22.23 -4.81 2.50
N PHE A 13 22.70 -6.05 2.53
CA PHE A 13 22.31 -7.06 1.54
C PHE A 13 20.91 -7.62 1.82
N CYS A 14 20.53 -7.76 3.09
CA CYS A 14 19.18 -8.16 3.49
C CYS A 14 18.15 -7.05 3.19
N TRP A 15 18.54 -5.78 3.34
CA TRP A 15 17.69 -4.62 3.10
C TRP A 15 17.33 -4.47 1.61
N TRP A 16 18.24 -4.83 0.71
CA TRP A 16 18.03 -4.70 -0.74
C TRP A 16 17.15 -5.82 -1.32
N ILE A 17 17.13 -7.00 -0.70
CA ILE A 17 16.30 -8.14 -1.12
C ILE A 17 14.92 -8.10 -0.43
N CYS A 18 14.84 -7.64 0.81
CA CYS A 18 13.57 -7.46 1.52
C CYS A 18 12.74 -6.26 1.02
N CYS A 19 13.40 -5.19 0.54
CA CYS A 19 12.70 -3.99 0.07
C CYS A 19 11.88 -4.17 -1.21
N ARG A 20 12.08 -5.27 -1.97
CA ARG A 20 11.26 -5.53 -3.15
C ARG A 20 9.93 -6.24 -2.89
N ARG A 21 9.63 -6.63 -1.64
CA ARG A 21 8.43 -7.42 -1.29
C ARG A 21 7.58 -6.88 -0.16
N ASN A 22 7.95 -5.78 0.46
CA ASN A 22 7.17 -5.14 1.51
C ASN A 22 6.55 -3.85 0.96
N ILE A 23 5.46 -3.99 0.23
CA ILE A 23 4.72 -2.84 -0.28
C ILE A 23 3.79 -2.38 0.82
N VAL A 24 4.27 -1.51 1.69
CA VAL A 24 3.41 -0.68 2.49
C VAL A 24 3.58 0.76 2.07
N ILE A 25 2.47 1.35 1.86
CA ILE A 25 2.35 2.63 1.19
C ILE A 25 1.81 3.62 2.20
N MET A 26 2.50 4.73 2.36
CA MET A 26 2.03 5.89 3.10
C MET A 26 1.86 7.04 2.12
N LEU A 27 0.74 7.75 2.22
CA LEU A 27 0.51 8.97 1.44
C LEU A 27 1.32 10.13 2.04
N LEU A 28 1.99 10.89 1.17
CA LEU A 28 2.83 12.03 1.53
C LEU A 28 2.11 13.36 1.38
N ILE A 29 0.86 13.35 0.93
CA ILE A 29 0.02 14.52 0.70
C ILE A 29 -1.24 14.45 1.56
N ASP A 30 -1.84 15.59 1.79
CA ASP A 30 -3.14 15.66 2.45
C ASP A 30 -4.26 15.12 1.57
N THR A 31 -5.08 14.25 2.15
CA THR A 31 -6.17 13.56 1.46
C THR A 31 -7.44 13.53 2.33
N TYR A 32 -8.57 13.25 1.69
CA TYR A 32 -9.82 12.96 2.38
C TYR A 32 -10.51 11.77 1.71
N LEU A 33 -11.45 11.18 2.43
CA LEU A 33 -12.28 10.09 1.93
C LEU A 33 -13.64 10.63 1.50
N ASP A 34 -14.11 10.18 0.35
CA ASP A 34 -15.47 10.48 -0.12
C ASP A 34 -15.99 9.32 -0.95
N LYS A 35 -17.26 9.38 -1.34
CA LYS A 35 -17.88 8.40 -2.22
C LYS A 35 -17.17 8.40 -3.58
N SER A 36 -16.67 7.23 -3.97
CA SER A 36 -16.05 7.04 -5.28
C SER A 36 -17.10 6.71 -6.35
N THR A 37 -16.84 7.18 -7.57
CA THR A 37 -17.59 6.74 -8.77
C THR A 37 -17.09 5.38 -9.29
N ILE A 38 -15.91 4.93 -8.82
CA ILE A 38 -15.31 3.65 -9.20
C ILE A 38 -15.90 2.55 -8.33
N GLN A 39 -15.66 2.64 -7.01
CA GLN A 39 -16.15 1.66 -6.04
C GLN A 39 -16.13 2.24 -4.63
N GLY A 40 -17.25 2.11 -3.91
CA GLY A 40 -17.35 2.40 -2.48
C GLY A 40 -16.81 3.78 -2.08
N VAL A 41 -15.75 3.76 -1.28
CA VAL A 41 -15.02 4.95 -0.81
C VAL A 41 -13.73 5.10 -1.63
N GLY A 42 -13.38 6.32 -1.96
CA GLY A 42 -12.13 6.67 -2.64
C GLY A 42 -11.32 7.70 -1.85
N VAL A 43 -10.09 7.88 -2.28
CA VAL A 43 -9.14 8.85 -1.72
C VAL A 43 -9.04 10.04 -2.66
N PHE A 44 -9.27 11.24 -2.13
CA PHE A 44 -9.30 12.49 -2.89
C PHE A 44 -8.22 13.44 -2.41
N ALA A 45 -7.59 14.15 -3.34
CA ALA A 45 -6.53 15.10 -3.03
C ALA A 45 -7.08 16.37 -2.36
N LYS A 46 -6.43 16.84 -1.29
CA LYS A 46 -6.66 18.14 -0.67
C LYS A 46 -5.71 19.22 -1.14
N GLU A 47 -4.72 18.87 -1.93
CA GLU A 47 -3.71 19.77 -2.49
C GLU A 47 -3.45 19.43 -3.95
N ASN A 48 -2.93 20.42 -4.71
CA ASN A 48 -2.55 20.20 -6.10
C ASN A 48 -1.21 19.48 -6.17
N VAL A 49 -1.11 18.47 -7.01
CA VAL A 49 0.10 17.69 -7.26
C VAL A 49 0.48 17.81 -8.72
N LYS A 50 1.74 18.05 -9.01
CA LYS A 50 2.26 18.06 -10.37
C LYS A 50 2.69 16.66 -10.79
N LYS A 51 2.53 16.37 -12.07
CA LYS A 51 3.12 15.16 -12.67
C LYS A 51 4.60 15.06 -12.32
N GLY A 52 5.03 13.88 -11.86
CA GLY A 52 6.40 13.60 -11.44
C GLY A 52 6.68 13.79 -9.96
N GLU A 53 5.76 14.38 -9.19
CA GLU A 53 5.92 14.49 -7.74
C GLU A 53 5.70 13.14 -7.07
N LYS A 54 6.47 12.88 -6.02
CA LYS A 54 6.32 11.68 -5.19
C LYS A 54 5.25 11.94 -4.13
N ILE A 55 4.16 11.17 -4.17
CA ILE A 55 3.02 11.33 -3.28
C ILE A 55 2.72 10.11 -2.42
N LYS A 56 3.45 9.03 -2.61
CA LYS A 56 3.38 7.87 -1.72
C LYS A 56 4.77 7.25 -1.51
N GLU A 57 4.98 6.66 -0.36
CA GLU A 57 6.24 6.05 0.03
C GLU A 57 6.01 4.77 0.82
N VAL A 58 6.93 3.82 0.68
CA VAL A 58 6.91 2.59 1.48
C VAL A 58 7.49 2.87 2.86
N ARG A 59 6.69 2.60 3.91
CA ARG A 59 7.06 2.81 5.32
C ARG A 59 6.57 1.66 6.18
N PRO A 60 7.38 0.60 6.36
CA PRO A 60 7.00 -0.59 7.12
C PRO A 60 6.59 -0.29 8.57
N GLU A 61 7.12 0.77 9.16
CA GLU A 61 6.80 1.19 10.52
C GLU A 61 5.36 1.71 10.70
N PHE A 62 4.64 1.95 9.62
CA PHE A 62 3.23 2.40 9.63
C PHE A 62 2.26 1.29 9.19
N GLU A 63 2.63 0.05 9.41
CA GLU A 63 1.81 -1.13 9.12
C GLU A 63 1.19 -1.73 10.37
N ILE A 64 0.03 -2.36 10.18
CA ILE A 64 -0.53 -3.28 11.16
C ILE A 64 -0.52 -4.68 10.55
N GLU A 65 0.02 -5.63 11.30
CA GLU A 65 0.04 -7.03 10.90
C GLU A 65 -1.09 -7.82 11.57
N PHE A 66 -1.71 -8.70 10.80
CA PHE A 66 -2.72 -9.63 11.28
C PHE A 66 -2.36 -11.06 10.85
N ASN A 67 -2.47 -12.01 11.77
CA ASN A 67 -2.44 -13.41 11.36
C ASN A 67 -3.81 -13.79 10.80
N GLN A 68 -3.87 -14.24 9.56
CA GLN A 68 -5.09 -14.64 8.86
C GLN A 68 -5.86 -15.72 9.62
N GLU A 69 -5.18 -16.59 10.35
CA GLU A 69 -5.79 -17.64 11.16
C GLU A 69 -6.64 -17.11 12.33
N ASN A 70 -6.43 -15.84 12.71
CA ASN A 70 -7.20 -15.20 13.78
C ASN A 70 -8.49 -14.53 13.27
N LEU A 71 -8.65 -14.30 11.96
CA LEU A 71 -9.84 -13.64 11.41
C LEU A 71 -11.15 -14.33 11.81
N PRO A 72 -11.28 -15.68 11.80
CA PRO A 72 -12.52 -16.36 12.21
C PRO A 72 -12.92 -16.13 13.67
N ARG A 73 -12.00 -15.66 14.51
CA ARG A 73 -12.25 -15.36 15.93
C ARG A 73 -12.68 -13.91 16.18
N MET A 74 -12.65 -13.07 15.14
CA MET A 74 -13.01 -11.67 15.20
C MET A 74 -14.49 -11.47 14.87
N PRO A 75 -15.09 -10.34 15.29
CA PRO A 75 -16.40 -9.95 14.78
C PRO A 75 -16.42 -9.93 13.25
N LEU A 76 -17.48 -10.42 12.63
CA LEU A 76 -17.56 -10.60 11.18
C LEU A 76 -17.26 -9.29 10.41
N SER A 77 -17.75 -8.16 10.89
CA SER A 77 -17.52 -6.85 10.27
C SER A 77 -16.05 -6.46 10.28
N LEU A 78 -15.34 -6.74 11.39
CA LEU A 78 -13.91 -6.47 11.51
C LEU A 78 -13.08 -7.40 10.61
N ALA A 79 -13.41 -8.70 10.63
CA ALA A 79 -12.72 -9.68 9.78
C ALA A 79 -12.86 -9.32 8.29
N LYS A 80 -14.07 -8.95 7.85
CA LYS A 80 -14.31 -8.47 6.48
C LYS A 80 -13.54 -7.18 6.15
N PHE A 81 -13.48 -6.24 7.09
CA PHE A 81 -12.75 -5.00 6.90
C PHE A 81 -11.25 -5.27 6.70
N ILE A 82 -10.65 -6.10 7.55
CA ILE A 82 -9.24 -6.48 7.43
C ILE A 82 -9.00 -7.21 6.11
N ASP A 83 -9.81 -8.20 5.77
CA ASP A 83 -9.69 -8.98 4.55
C ASP A 83 -9.77 -8.09 3.29
N THR A 84 -10.65 -7.09 3.31
CA THR A 84 -10.86 -6.17 2.17
C THR A 84 -9.73 -5.15 2.00
N HIS A 85 -9.09 -4.70 3.09
CA HIS A 85 -8.16 -3.57 3.08
C HIS A 85 -6.72 -3.95 3.40
N SER A 86 -6.42 -5.25 3.45
CA SER A 86 -5.07 -5.76 3.65
C SER A 86 -4.62 -6.62 2.48
N TYR A 87 -3.33 -6.92 2.43
CA TYR A 87 -2.74 -7.83 1.46
C TYR A 87 -1.80 -8.80 2.20
N GLU A 88 -1.51 -9.93 1.59
CA GLU A 88 -0.53 -10.85 2.16
C GLU A 88 0.89 -10.28 2.04
N ARG A 89 1.65 -10.32 3.13
CA ARG A 89 3.05 -9.87 3.16
C ARG A 89 3.90 -10.63 2.14
N THR A 90 3.74 -11.92 2.09
CA THR A 90 4.37 -12.80 1.09
C THR A 90 3.42 -13.95 0.79
N LEU A 91 3.55 -14.54 -0.39
CA LEU A 91 2.78 -15.75 -0.74
C LEU A 91 2.87 -16.79 0.36
N SER A 92 1.71 -17.26 0.81
CA SER A 92 1.56 -18.29 1.86
C SER A 92 2.08 -17.89 3.24
N SER A 93 2.35 -16.61 3.51
CA SER A 93 2.82 -16.17 4.83
C SER A 93 1.73 -16.22 5.90
N LYS A 94 0.46 -16.22 5.50
CA LYS A 94 -0.69 -16.06 6.40
C LYS A 94 -0.66 -14.77 7.24
N ILE A 95 0.23 -13.85 6.92
CA ILE A 95 0.32 -12.53 7.53
C ILE A 95 -0.29 -11.53 6.56
N LEU A 96 -1.38 -10.93 6.99
CA LEU A 96 -2.01 -9.81 6.33
C LEU A 96 -1.43 -8.50 6.84
N VAL A 97 -1.24 -7.56 5.96
CA VAL A 97 -0.69 -6.24 6.27
C VAL A 97 -1.64 -5.16 5.78
N MET A 98 -1.88 -4.17 6.62
CA MET A 98 -2.73 -3.03 6.31
C MET A 98 -2.04 -1.74 6.72
N GLY A 99 -2.02 -0.75 5.83
CA GLY A 99 -1.56 0.60 6.15
C GLY A 99 -2.51 1.32 7.13
N ILE A 100 -1.98 2.26 7.89
CA ILE A 100 -2.77 3.00 8.91
C ILE A 100 -3.45 4.26 8.38
N ASP A 101 -3.07 4.73 7.20
CA ASP A 101 -3.61 5.96 6.59
C ASP A 101 -4.70 5.69 5.54
N ASN A 102 -5.05 6.71 4.75
CA ASN A 102 -6.09 6.60 3.73
C ASN A 102 -5.69 5.73 2.53
N GLU A 103 -4.42 5.35 2.40
CA GLU A 103 -3.93 4.58 1.25
C GLU A 103 -4.71 3.27 1.03
N LYS A 104 -5.17 2.63 2.10
CA LYS A 104 -5.98 1.40 2.03
C LYS A 104 -7.30 1.53 1.27
N TYR A 105 -7.72 2.75 0.96
CA TYR A 105 -8.93 3.04 0.19
C TYR A 105 -8.66 3.50 -1.25
N LEU A 106 -7.39 3.43 -1.72
CA LEU A 106 -7.06 3.74 -3.10
C LEU A 106 -7.75 2.75 -4.05
N ASN A 107 -8.53 3.27 -4.97
CA ASN A 107 -9.23 2.45 -5.96
C ASN A 107 -8.35 2.14 -7.17
N HIS A 108 -8.72 1.07 -7.87
CA HIS A 108 -8.08 0.65 -9.12
C HIS A 108 -8.51 1.53 -10.29
N SER A 109 -7.55 1.84 -11.15
CA SER A 109 -7.80 2.40 -12.49
C SER A 109 -6.79 1.84 -13.49
N THR A 110 -7.24 1.61 -14.72
CA THR A 110 -6.36 1.28 -15.84
C THR A 110 -5.63 2.50 -16.38
N ASP A 111 -6.08 3.72 -16.02
CA ASP A 111 -5.39 5.00 -16.22
C ASP A 111 -5.14 5.65 -14.85
N PRO A 112 -4.18 5.11 -14.06
CA PRO A 112 -3.98 5.54 -12.70
C PRO A 112 -3.37 6.93 -12.62
N SER A 113 -3.62 7.61 -11.50
CA SER A 113 -2.97 8.90 -11.22
C SER A 113 -1.58 8.74 -10.63
N VAL A 114 -1.26 7.56 -10.05
CA VAL A 114 0.00 7.28 -9.36
C VAL A 114 0.50 5.89 -9.75
N ASN A 115 1.81 5.75 -9.98
CA ASN A 115 2.44 4.45 -10.22
C ASN A 115 2.81 3.74 -8.91
N ASP A 116 3.35 2.53 -9.02
CA ASP A 116 3.80 1.69 -7.90
C ASP A 116 4.96 2.33 -7.11
N ASP A 117 5.84 3.11 -7.75
CA ASP A 117 6.90 3.87 -7.08
C ASP A 117 6.39 5.09 -6.28
N GLY A 118 5.11 5.40 -6.37
CA GLY A 118 4.50 6.53 -5.68
C GLY A 118 4.62 7.86 -6.42
N ILE A 119 4.93 7.83 -7.70
CA ILE A 119 5.10 9.03 -8.53
C ILE A 119 3.79 9.36 -9.26
N ALA A 120 3.37 10.61 -9.20
CA ALA A 120 2.22 11.11 -9.92
C ALA A 120 2.45 11.03 -11.44
N LEU A 121 1.57 10.30 -12.15
CA LEU A 121 1.65 10.08 -13.59
C LEU A 121 1.02 11.22 -14.39
N LYS A 122 0.20 12.04 -13.73
CA LYS A 122 -0.48 13.21 -14.29
C LYS A 122 -0.59 14.29 -13.21
N ASN A 123 -1.00 15.50 -13.60
CA ASN A 123 -1.37 16.52 -12.63
C ASN A 123 -2.65 16.06 -11.92
N ILE A 124 -2.69 16.23 -10.61
CA ILE A 124 -3.82 15.91 -9.75
C ILE A 124 -4.28 17.22 -9.12
N SER A 125 -5.51 17.59 -9.33
CA SER A 125 -6.11 18.78 -8.75
C SER A 125 -6.78 18.48 -7.41
N ILE A 126 -6.98 19.50 -6.60
CA ILE A 126 -7.80 19.37 -5.39
C ILE A 126 -9.17 18.81 -5.78
N GLY A 127 -9.59 17.75 -5.10
CA GLY A 127 -10.86 17.08 -5.35
C GLY A 127 -10.79 15.95 -6.38
N ASP A 128 -9.66 15.73 -7.04
CA ASP A 128 -9.48 14.57 -7.92
C ASP A 128 -9.28 13.29 -7.08
N GLU A 129 -9.87 12.19 -7.53
CA GLU A 129 -9.64 10.89 -6.94
C GLU A 129 -8.25 10.35 -7.30
N ILE A 130 -7.51 9.93 -6.28
CA ILE A 130 -6.20 9.31 -6.44
C ILE A 130 -6.41 7.81 -6.66
N THR A 131 -5.87 7.31 -7.77
CA THR A 131 -6.03 5.91 -8.18
C THR A 131 -4.68 5.26 -8.48
N ILE A 132 -4.63 3.96 -8.30
CA ILE A 132 -3.48 3.11 -8.59
C ILE A 132 -3.91 2.00 -9.56
N ASN A 133 -2.93 1.37 -10.21
CA ASN A 133 -3.20 0.18 -11.00
C ASN A 133 -2.85 -1.07 -10.18
N TYR A 134 -3.85 -1.84 -9.77
CA TYR A 134 -3.63 -3.07 -9.01
C TYR A 134 -2.83 -4.12 -9.79
N ASN A 135 -2.78 -4.02 -11.13
CA ASN A 135 -1.99 -4.92 -11.96
C ASN A 135 -0.48 -4.66 -11.89
N ASP A 136 -0.06 -3.50 -11.36
CA ASP A 136 1.35 -3.18 -11.15
C ASP A 136 1.90 -3.85 -9.87
N PHE A 137 1.01 -4.34 -9.00
CA PHE A 137 1.37 -5.20 -7.88
C PHE A 137 1.58 -6.64 -8.35
N ASP A 138 2.52 -7.35 -7.71
CA ASP A 138 2.87 -8.74 -8.02
C ASP A 138 1.60 -9.63 -8.09
N ASP A 139 1.61 -10.64 -8.96
CA ASP A 139 0.47 -11.55 -9.22
C ASP A 139 -0.14 -12.19 -7.96
N SER A 140 0.59 -12.20 -6.86
CA SER A 140 0.13 -12.64 -5.55
C SER A 140 -0.91 -11.71 -4.93
N VAL A 141 -0.82 -10.41 -5.19
CA VAL A 141 -1.77 -9.40 -4.71
C VAL A 141 -3.01 -9.35 -5.60
N LYS A 142 -2.85 -9.63 -6.90
CA LYS A 142 -3.96 -9.66 -7.87
C LYS A 142 -5.09 -10.63 -7.52
N LYS A 143 -4.77 -11.76 -6.88
CA LYS A 143 -5.77 -12.77 -6.50
C LYS A 143 -6.69 -12.31 -5.35
N LEU A 144 -6.23 -11.40 -4.51
CA LEU A 144 -6.99 -10.94 -3.33
C LEU A 144 -8.04 -9.86 -3.67
N TRP A 145 -7.87 -9.13 -4.78
CA TRP A 145 -8.73 -7.98 -5.13
C TRP A 145 -9.74 -8.27 -6.24
N LEU A 146 -9.63 -9.42 -6.92
CA LEU A 146 -10.50 -9.77 -8.06
C LEU A 146 -11.54 -10.86 -7.75
N THR A 147 -11.62 -11.31 -6.51
CA THR A 147 -12.67 -12.21 -6.01
C THR A 147 -13.63 -11.49 -5.08
#